data_50804797e59628ceb4872a60a338afc2
#
_entry.id   50804797e59628ceb4872a60a338afc2
#
_cell.length_a   1.000
_cell.length_b   1.000
_cell.length_c   1.000
_cell.angle_alpha   90.00
_cell.angle_beta   90.00
_cell.angle_gamma   90.00
#
_symmetry.space_group_name_H-M   'P 1'
#
loop_
_entity.id
_entity.type
_entity.pdbx_description
1 polymer ?
#
loop_
_entity_poly.entity_id
_entity_poly.type
_entity_poly.pdbx_seq_one_letter_code
_entity_poly.pdbx_strand_id
1 'polypeptide(L)'
;MHHLWIVWTFGTLTLQVCCTGTEYDGGNILEITPESEKQVQCLQNILQSWLLDLLKPLQPEDINVKTTVHVRIPSTALQLVKEDLLHCSQSLEILTGNVKYIEEDKIDTKETRKTINEYNYTTYHPMNEIYDWINGIAKKHSQFVTQHLLGLTYESRPMQYLKISQPSENHKKIVWIDCGIHAREWIAPAFCQWFVKEIVQNYQNDQRIRKILQNLDIYVLPVLNIDGYIYSWTKERLWRKNRSQYGNGTCYGVDLNRNFNVSWCTHRSSTNCSSNSFCGSSPVSEPETRAVVEFVESRKADIVCFLTMHSYSQLILTAYGYSTGLSRNYNEIFKVAEMAASAMEKIHGTKYRAGPFSKLLYEASGTSQDWVHDLGIDFSFTFELRDNGSHKFTLPEDQIQPTCEETMAGVMTIIEYVNEKYFPNKASTTVFNCWINILIFNTFMQVSVLFF
;
A
#
# COMPACT_ATOMS: atom_id res chain seq x y z
N MET A 1 2.65 58.47 -62.66
CA MET A 1 1.93 57.16 -62.60
C MET A 1 2.79 56.23 -61.74
N HIS A 2 2.46 56.15 -60.47
CA HIS A 2 3.17 55.25 -59.51
C HIS A 2 2.24 54.08 -59.18
N HIS A 3 2.63 52.89 -59.58
CA HIS A 3 1.97 51.68 -59.20
C HIS A 3 2.37 51.24 -57.78
N LEU A 4 1.42 51.24 -56.86
CA LEU A 4 1.54 50.68 -55.53
C LEU A 4 1.34 49.17 -55.61
N TRP A 5 2.35 48.38 -55.24
CA TRP A 5 2.19 46.94 -55.02
C TRP A 5 1.90 46.74 -53.55
N ILE A 6 0.70 46.20 -53.23
CA ILE A 6 0.35 45.75 -51.88
C ILE A 6 0.78 44.29 -51.78
N VAL A 7 1.78 44.06 -50.97
CA VAL A 7 2.22 42.72 -50.57
C VAL A 7 1.42 42.32 -49.34
N TRP A 8 0.53 41.31 -49.50
CA TRP A 8 -0.11 40.66 -48.37
C TRP A 8 0.89 39.67 -47.74
N THR A 9 1.42 39.97 -46.56
CA THR A 9 2.11 39.00 -45.75
C THR A 9 1.09 38.30 -44.88
N PHE A 10 0.90 36.99 -45.09
CA PHE A 10 0.16 36.12 -44.16
C PHE A 10 0.97 36.00 -42.88
N GLY A 11 0.63 36.78 -41.88
CA GLY A 11 1.11 36.59 -40.51
C GLY A 11 0.44 35.37 -39.90
N THR A 12 1.16 34.30 -39.80
CA THR A 12 0.76 33.18 -38.91
C THR A 12 0.81 33.69 -37.49
N LEU A 13 -0.36 33.89 -36.86
CA LEU A 13 -0.50 34.12 -35.44
C LEU A 13 -0.13 32.80 -34.73
N THR A 14 1.12 32.65 -34.38
CA THR A 14 1.49 31.62 -33.40
C THR A 14 1.02 32.11 -32.03
N LEU A 15 -0.12 31.58 -31.60
CA LEU A 15 -0.52 31.62 -30.19
C LEU A 15 0.55 30.87 -29.40
N GLN A 16 1.52 31.61 -28.92
CA GLN A 16 2.42 31.14 -27.90
C GLN A 16 1.59 31.07 -26.62
N VAL A 17 1.00 29.89 -26.37
CA VAL A 17 0.44 29.58 -25.06
C VAL A 17 1.64 29.52 -24.13
N CYS A 18 1.93 30.65 -23.47
CA CYS A 18 2.72 30.66 -22.26
C CYS A 18 2.01 29.71 -21.30
N CYS A 19 2.57 28.51 -21.09
CA CYS A 19 2.31 27.71 -19.92
C CYS A 19 2.82 28.52 -18.71
N THR A 20 2.02 29.47 -18.26
CA THR A 20 2.13 29.95 -16.88
C THR A 20 1.97 28.70 -16.02
N GLY A 21 2.93 28.42 -15.18
CA GLY A 21 2.94 27.30 -14.29
C GLY A 21 1.56 27.17 -13.65
N THR A 22 0.91 26.03 -13.86
CA THR A 22 -0.38 25.74 -13.24
C THR A 22 -0.15 25.80 -11.76
N GLU A 23 -0.71 26.83 -11.12
CA GLU A 23 -0.86 26.87 -9.67
C GLU A 23 -1.41 25.52 -9.23
N TYR A 24 -0.84 25.01 -8.17
CA TYR A 24 -1.19 23.74 -7.56
C TYR A 24 -2.71 23.63 -7.33
N ASP A 25 -3.34 22.68 -8.02
CA ASP A 25 -4.76 22.35 -7.84
C ASP A 25 -4.92 21.29 -6.75
N GLY A 26 -5.02 21.73 -5.49
CA GLY A 26 -5.22 20.87 -4.33
C GLY A 26 -6.50 20.05 -4.38
N GLY A 27 -7.38 20.30 -5.36
CA GLY A 27 -8.72 19.75 -5.42
C GLY A 27 -9.59 20.22 -4.25
N ASN A 28 -10.89 20.10 -4.39
CA ASN A 28 -11.85 20.41 -3.34
C ASN A 28 -12.46 19.13 -2.81
N ILE A 29 -12.63 19.02 -1.49
CA ILE A 29 -13.39 17.94 -0.90
C ILE A 29 -14.80 18.45 -0.69
N LEU A 30 -15.79 17.82 -1.32
CA LEU A 30 -17.19 18.07 -1.05
C LEU A 30 -17.72 17.02 -0.07
N GLU A 31 -18.47 17.50 0.91
CA GLU A 31 -19.34 16.67 1.73
C GLU A 31 -20.74 16.71 1.16
N ILE A 32 -21.33 15.54 0.93
CA ILE A 32 -22.65 15.38 0.31
C ILE A 32 -23.42 14.36 1.13
N THR A 33 -24.66 14.71 1.51
CA THR A 33 -25.54 13.78 2.22
C THR A 33 -26.83 13.61 1.40
N PRO A 34 -27.02 12.47 0.70
CA PRO A 34 -28.24 12.22 -0.06
C PRO A 34 -29.42 11.94 0.91
N GLU A 35 -30.55 12.59 0.66
CA GLU A 35 -31.77 12.50 1.46
C GLU A 35 -32.83 11.54 0.87
N SER A 36 -32.56 10.95 -0.29
CA SER A 36 -33.47 10.02 -0.98
C SER A 36 -32.70 9.03 -1.86
N GLU A 37 -33.31 7.88 -2.14
CA GLU A 37 -32.73 6.88 -3.07
C GLU A 37 -32.46 7.44 -4.48
N LYS A 38 -33.29 8.37 -4.95
CA LYS A 38 -33.05 9.04 -6.24
C LYS A 38 -31.77 9.88 -6.21
N GLN A 39 -31.48 10.53 -5.09
CA GLN A 39 -30.25 11.29 -4.90
C GLN A 39 -29.03 10.37 -4.77
N VAL A 40 -29.16 9.22 -4.10
CA VAL A 40 -28.12 8.20 -4.03
C VAL A 40 -27.73 7.73 -5.43
N GLN A 41 -28.71 7.32 -6.23
CA GLN A 41 -28.46 6.87 -7.60
C GLN A 41 -27.84 7.97 -8.48
N CYS A 42 -28.30 9.20 -8.34
CA CYS A 42 -27.75 10.33 -9.08
C CYS A 42 -26.29 10.60 -8.68
N LEU A 43 -25.97 10.59 -7.39
CA LEU A 43 -24.60 10.77 -6.90
C LEU A 43 -23.69 9.65 -7.40
N GLN A 44 -24.12 8.39 -7.35
CA GLN A 44 -23.36 7.26 -7.86
C GLN A 44 -23.05 7.40 -9.35
N ASN A 45 -24.02 7.86 -10.16
CA ASN A 45 -23.81 8.11 -11.58
C ASN A 45 -22.80 9.25 -11.82
N ILE A 46 -22.86 10.33 -11.06
CA ILE A 46 -21.88 11.44 -11.14
C ILE A 46 -20.48 10.96 -10.78
N LEU A 47 -20.33 10.20 -9.68
CA LEU A 47 -19.06 9.64 -9.27
C LEU A 47 -18.44 8.78 -10.38
N GLN A 48 -19.26 8.00 -11.08
CA GLN A 48 -18.82 7.17 -12.19
C GLN A 48 -18.50 7.98 -13.45
N SER A 49 -19.36 8.92 -13.82
CA SER A 49 -19.22 9.71 -15.06
C SER A 49 -17.99 10.61 -15.03
N TRP A 50 -17.72 11.24 -13.90
CA TRP A 50 -16.58 12.13 -13.70
C TRP A 50 -15.33 11.43 -13.17
N LEU A 51 -15.40 10.12 -12.89
CA LEU A 51 -14.32 9.33 -12.28
C LEU A 51 -13.75 9.97 -11.00
N LEU A 52 -14.65 10.51 -10.17
CA LEU A 52 -14.28 11.25 -8.98
C LEU A 52 -13.68 10.34 -7.92
N ASP A 53 -12.77 10.89 -7.13
CA ASP A 53 -12.09 10.17 -6.05
C ASP A 53 -12.98 10.16 -4.80
N LEU A 54 -13.69 9.05 -4.59
CA LEU A 54 -14.52 8.84 -3.42
C LEU A 54 -13.65 8.57 -2.20
N LEU A 55 -13.72 9.46 -1.20
CA LEU A 55 -12.93 9.36 0.02
C LEU A 55 -13.69 8.69 1.17
N LYS A 56 -15.04 8.80 1.18
CA LYS A 56 -15.90 8.17 2.18
C LYS A 56 -17.35 8.16 1.67
N PRO A 57 -18.05 7.00 1.75
CA PRO A 57 -17.50 5.67 2.04
C PRO A 57 -16.47 5.25 1.00
N LEU A 58 -15.80 4.12 1.19
CA LEU A 58 -14.79 3.67 0.22
C LEU A 58 -15.40 3.16 -1.09
N GLN A 59 -16.70 2.85 -1.09
CA GLN A 59 -17.43 2.31 -2.23
C GLN A 59 -18.68 3.13 -2.54
N PRO A 60 -18.98 3.40 -3.83
CA PRO A 60 -20.26 4.02 -4.22
C PRO A 60 -21.46 3.18 -3.80
N GLU A 61 -21.35 1.85 -3.74
CA GLU A 61 -22.42 0.93 -3.34
C GLU A 61 -22.78 1.05 -1.85
N ASP A 62 -21.86 1.55 -1.02
CA ASP A 62 -22.09 1.81 0.41
C ASP A 62 -22.79 3.16 0.65
N ILE A 63 -23.02 3.94 -0.40
CA ILE A 63 -23.78 5.19 -0.30
C ILE A 63 -25.26 4.85 -0.19
N ASN A 64 -25.84 5.17 0.97
CA ASN A 64 -27.27 5.03 1.25
C ASN A 64 -27.86 6.39 1.61
N VAL A 65 -29.15 6.45 1.74
CA VAL A 65 -29.85 7.65 2.25
C VAL A 65 -29.28 8.04 3.61
N LYS A 66 -28.96 9.33 3.79
CA LYS A 66 -28.31 9.92 4.96
C LYS A 66 -26.86 9.49 5.22
N THR A 67 -26.22 8.81 4.26
CA THR A 67 -24.78 8.56 4.34
C THR A 67 -24.01 9.85 4.05
N THR A 68 -23.12 10.25 4.94
CA THR A 68 -22.19 11.35 4.66
C THR A 68 -21.12 10.88 3.69
N VAL A 69 -21.08 11.47 2.50
CA VAL A 69 -20.18 11.14 1.39
C VAL A 69 -19.13 12.24 1.23
N HIS A 70 -17.85 11.86 1.23
CA HIS A 70 -16.75 12.78 0.94
C HIS A 70 -16.15 12.46 -0.42
N VAL A 71 -16.15 13.43 -1.32
CA VAL A 71 -15.64 13.29 -2.68
C VAL A 71 -14.59 14.37 -2.95
N ARG A 72 -13.42 13.95 -3.46
CA ARG A 72 -12.42 14.89 -3.97
C ARG A 72 -12.73 15.21 -5.42
N ILE A 73 -12.78 16.50 -5.74
CA ILE A 73 -13.04 17.01 -7.08
C ILE A 73 -11.88 17.91 -7.49
N PRO A 74 -11.24 17.66 -8.65
CA PRO A 74 -10.24 18.58 -9.18
C PRO A 74 -10.81 19.99 -9.33
N SER A 75 -10.04 21.05 -9.04
CA SER A 75 -10.54 22.43 -9.13
C SER A 75 -11.00 22.78 -10.55
N THR A 76 -10.37 22.18 -11.55
CA THR A 76 -10.75 22.33 -12.97
C THR A 76 -12.14 21.77 -13.30
N ALA A 77 -12.61 20.76 -12.56
CA ALA A 77 -13.91 20.13 -12.74
C ALA A 77 -14.96 20.62 -11.73
N LEU A 78 -14.56 21.37 -10.71
CA LEU A 78 -15.41 21.71 -9.58
C LEU A 78 -16.72 22.36 -9.95
N GLN A 79 -16.68 23.34 -10.85
CA GLN A 79 -17.88 24.10 -11.25
C GLN A 79 -18.88 23.21 -11.99
N LEU A 80 -18.40 22.40 -12.95
CA LEU A 80 -19.24 21.50 -13.74
C LEU A 80 -19.84 20.39 -12.87
N VAL A 81 -19.05 19.79 -11.99
CA VAL A 81 -19.54 18.75 -11.07
C VAL A 81 -20.56 19.34 -10.08
N LYS A 82 -20.37 20.58 -9.61
CA LYS A 82 -21.38 21.26 -8.78
C LYS A 82 -22.70 21.47 -9.54
N GLU A 83 -22.65 21.85 -10.80
CA GLU A 83 -23.84 22.00 -11.64
C GLU A 83 -24.59 20.68 -11.77
N ASP A 84 -23.89 19.58 -12.05
CA ASP A 84 -24.50 18.25 -12.13
C ASP A 84 -25.08 17.81 -10.78
N LEU A 85 -24.41 18.08 -9.65
CA LEU A 85 -24.92 17.79 -8.32
C LEU A 85 -26.16 18.61 -7.97
N LEU A 86 -26.22 19.88 -8.38
CA LEU A 86 -27.42 20.72 -8.20
C LEU A 86 -28.61 20.20 -9.01
N HIS A 87 -28.39 19.65 -10.22
CA HIS A 87 -29.44 18.98 -10.99
C HIS A 87 -30.01 17.75 -10.27
N CYS A 88 -29.24 17.12 -9.39
CA CYS A 88 -29.70 16.03 -8.54
C CYS A 88 -30.47 16.52 -7.29
N SER A 89 -30.69 17.82 -7.12
CA SER A 89 -31.31 18.41 -5.93
C SER A 89 -30.59 18.04 -4.63
N GLN A 90 -29.26 17.98 -4.67
CA GLN A 90 -28.42 17.72 -3.50
C GLN A 90 -28.25 18.99 -2.66
N SER A 91 -28.38 18.89 -1.35
CA SER A 91 -27.84 19.89 -0.44
C SER A 91 -26.33 19.72 -0.39
N LEU A 92 -25.60 20.78 -0.77
CA LEU A 92 -24.14 20.75 -0.81
C LEU A 92 -23.57 21.55 0.35
N GLU A 93 -22.86 20.91 1.24
CA GLU A 93 -21.95 21.59 2.14
C GLU A 93 -20.53 21.46 1.58
N ILE A 94 -19.91 22.60 1.27
CA ILE A 94 -18.55 22.65 0.81
C ILE A 94 -17.67 22.66 2.05
N LEU A 95 -17.08 21.53 2.37
CA LEU A 95 -15.93 21.54 3.26
C LEU A 95 -14.76 22.18 2.52
N THR A 96 -14.74 23.51 2.42
CA THR A 96 -13.53 24.25 2.08
C THR A 96 -12.54 24.14 3.25
N GLY A 97 -12.17 22.91 3.57
CA GLY A 97 -10.92 22.64 4.19
C GLY A 97 -9.92 22.59 3.05
N ASN A 98 -9.15 23.67 2.82
CA ASN A 98 -7.82 23.46 2.32
C ASN A 98 -7.32 22.23 3.05
N VAL A 99 -7.06 21.13 2.31
CA VAL A 99 -6.19 20.09 2.86
C VAL A 99 -5.00 20.93 3.30
N LYS A 100 -4.93 21.20 4.63
CA LYS A 100 -3.78 21.94 5.16
C LYS A 100 -2.60 21.10 4.75
N TYR A 101 -1.96 21.57 3.66
CA TYR A 101 -0.58 21.19 3.49
C TYR A 101 0.06 21.47 4.84
N ILE A 102 0.83 20.54 5.32
CA ILE A 102 1.97 20.95 6.12
C ILE A 102 2.64 21.94 5.17
N GLU A 103 2.40 23.26 5.38
CA GLU A 103 3.12 24.29 4.65
C GLU A 103 4.56 23.81 4.67
N GLU A 104 5.14 23.71 3.48
CA GLU A 104 6.58 23.65 3.39
C GLU A 104 7.08 24.89 4.15
N ASP A 105 7.28 24.72 5.46
CA ASP A 105 8.31 25.52 6.10
C ASP A 105 9.50 25.34 5.20
N LYS A 106 9.75 26.41 4.43
CA LYS A 106 10.79 26.53 3.38
C LYS A 106 11.85 25.49 3.69
N ILE A 107 11.94 24.47 2.85
CA ILE A 107 13.05 23.53 2.92
C ILE A 107 14.27 24.43 2.89
N ASP A 108 14.75 24.76 4.09
CA ASP A 108 15.97 25.53 4.25
C ASP A 108 17.04 24.60 3.71
N THR A 109 17.50 24.91 2.50
CA THR A 109 18.52 24.16 1.78
C THR A 109 19.89 24.20 2.49
N LYS A 110 19.89 24.56 3.77
CA LYS A 110 21.03 24.31 4.65
C LYS A 110 21.02 22.84 5.05
N GLU A 111 21.73 22.06 4.24
CA GLU A 111 22.18 20.72 4.53
C GLU A 111 22.80 20.60 5.94
N THR A 112 21.98 20.37 6.93
CA THR A 112 22.42 19.65 8.12
C THR A 112 22.02 18.18 7.89
N ARG A 113 22.93 17.37 7.32
CA ARG A 113 22.82 15.93 7.30
C ARG A 113 22.60 15.45 8.75
N LYS A 114 21.33 15.25 9.12
CA LYS A 114 21.01 14.64 10.41
C LYS A 114 21.64 13.26 10.40
N THR A 115 22.37 12.94 11.45
CA THR A 115 22.94 11.59 11.62
C THR A 115 21.80 10.59 11.84
N ILE A 116 21.98 9.32 11.47
CA ILE A 116 20.97 8.27 11.68
C ILE A 116 20.52 8.15 13.16
N ASN A 117 21.31 8.66 14.08
CA ASN A 117 20.98 8.70 15.52
C ASN A 117 19.94 9.79 15.85
N GLU A 118 19.77 10.77 14.96
CA GLU A 118 18.84 11.89 15.10
C GLU A 118 17.58 11.74 14.23
N TYR A 119 17.45 10.60 13.52
CA TYR A 119 16.30 10.34 12.66
C TYR A 119 15.02 10.18 13.51
N ASN A 120 14.04 11.02 13.25
CA ASN A 120 12.79 11.04 14.02
C ASN A 120 11.76 10.11 13.39
N TYR A 121 11.48 8.99 14.00
CA TYR A 121 10.50 8.00 13.51
C TYR A 121 9.03 8.37 13.83
N THR A 122 8.78 9.53 14.43
CA THR A 122 7.43 10.02 14.75
C THR A 122 6.99 11.17 13.88
N THR A 123 7.73 11.46 12.79
CA THR A 123 7.40 12.42 11.76
C THR A 123 7.41 11.75 10.38
N TYR A 124 6.72 12.35 9.40
CA TYR A 124 6.83 11.92 8.02
C TYR A 124 8.11 12.49 7.39
N HIS A 125 8.69 11.77 6.44
CA HIS A 125 9.94 12.14 5.79
C HIS A 125 9.82 12.18 4.26
N PRO A 126 10.35 13.21 3.59
CA PRO A 126 10.44 13.24 2.14
C PRO A 126 11.47 12.22 1.64
N MET A 127 11.42 11.89 0.35
CA MET A 127 12.18 10.76 -0.21
C MET A 127 13.70 10.89 -0.08
N ASN A 128 14.23 12.11 -0.16
CA ASN A 128 15.68 12.38 0.05
C ASN A 128 16.14 11.96 1.46
N GLU A 129 15.37 12.28 2.50
CA GLU A 129 15.68 11.86 3.87
C GLU A 129 15.54 10.34 4.05
N ILE A 130 14.57 9.71 3.35
CA ILE A 130 14.42 8.24 3.37
C ILE A 130 15.62 7.57 2.68
N TYR A 131 16.15 8.11 1.59
CA TYR A 131 17.38 7.59 0.97
C TYR A 131 18.59 7.70 1.91
N ASP A 132 18.75 8.83 2.59
CA ASP A 132 19.82 9.03 3.58
C ASP A 132 19.66 8.06 4.76
N TRP A 133 18.43 7.82 5.21
CA TRP A 133 18.10 6.85 6.24
C TRP A 133 18.46 5.41 5.80
N ILE A 134 18.08 4.98 4.57
CA ILE A 134 18.42 3.66 4.02
C ILE A 134 19.95 3.46 4.07
N ASN A 135 20.71 4.43 3.55
CA ASN A 135 22.17 4.40 3.54
C ASN A 135 22.74 4.36 4.97
N GLY A 136 22.18 5.15 5.88
CA GLY A 136 22.60 5.25 7.26
C GLY A 136 22.38 3.94 8.04
N ILE A 137 21.21 3.32 7.91
CA ILE A 137 20.86 2.04 8.55
C ILE A 137 21.77 0.92 8.04
N ALA A 138 21.92 0.79 6.72
CA ALA A 138 22.80 -0.24 6.14
C ALA A 138 24.26 -0.08 6.59
N LYS A 139 24.77 1.15 6.68
CA LYS A 139 26.12 1.44 7.16
C LYS A 139 26.28 1.13 8.66
N LYS A 140 25.33 1.58 9.49
CA LYS A 140 25.39 1.44 10.95
C LYS A 140 25.27 -0.02 11.40
N HIS A 141 24.44 -0.82 10.69
CA HIS A 141 24.13 -2.20 11.03
C HIS A 141 24.65 -3.19 9.97
N SER A 142 25.79 -2.88 9.34
CA SER A 142 26.37 -3.63 8.20
C SER A 142 26.65 -5.10 8.47
N GLN A 143 26.69 -5.53 9.74
CA GLN A 143 26.86 -6.93 10.11
C GLN A 143 25.65 -7.81 9.80
N PHE A 144 24.46 -7.23 9.63
CA PHE A 144 23.24 -7.99 9.33
C PHE A 144 22.20 -7.21 8.48
N VAL A 145 22.48 -5.97 8.08
CA VAL A 145 21.65 -5.19 7.16
C VAL A 145 22.44 -4.83 5.92
N THR A 146 21.88 -5.14 4.76
CA THR A 146 22.46 -4.77 3.47
C THR A 146 21.43 -4.05 2.61
N GLN A 147 21.87 -3.08 1.82
CA GLN A 147 21.06 -2.32 0.89
C GLN A 147 21.22 -2.90 -0.52
N HIS A 148 20.12 -2.96 -1.26
CA HIS A 148 20.10 -3.51 -2.61
C HIS A 148 19.22 -2.65 -3.52
N LEU A 149 19.57 -2.63 -4.80
CA LEU A 149 18.77 -2.04 -5.86
C LEU A 149 17.75 -3.08 -6.36
N LEU A 150 16.47 -2.73 -6.35
CA LEU A 150 15.41 -3.53 -6.95
C LEU A 150 15.25 -3.23 -8.45
N GLY A 151 15.25 -1.96 -8.81
CA GLY A 151 15.06 -1.45 -10.16
C GLY A 151 15.05 0.08 -10.19
N LEU A 152 14.61 0.63 -11.30
CA LEU A 152 14.41 2.08 -11.46
C LEU A 152 12.92 2.37 -11.68
N THR A 153 12.46 3.51 -11.16
CA THR A 153 11.12 4.04 -11.41
C THR A 153 11.01 4.59 -12.83
N TYR A 154 9.80 5.00 -13.23
CA TYR A 154 9.56 5.66 -14.51
C TYR A 154 10.43 6.93 -14.70
N GLU A 155 10.60 7.75 -13.66
CA GLU A 155 11.47 8.92 -13.68
C GLU A 155 12.94 8.58 -13.35
N SER A 156 13.33 7.31 -13.50
CA SER A 156 14.72 6.81 -13.34
C SER A 156 15.30 6.95 -11.93
N ARG A 157 14.47 6.93 -10.89
CA ARG A 157 14.94 6.93 -9.49
C ARG A 157 15.19 5.50 -8.99
N PRO A 158 16.22 5.27 -8.17
CA PRO A 158 16.56 3.94 -7.68
C PRO A 158 15.54 3.45 -6.63
N MET A 159 14.91 2.32 -6.90
CA MET A 159 14.10 1.58 -5.94
C MET A 159 15.01 0.72 -5.06
N GLN A 160 15.15 1.08 -3.80
CA GLN A 160 16.10 0.46 -2.89
C GLN A 160 15.37 -0.29 -1.79
N TYR A 161 15.76 -1.55 -1.53
CA TYR A 161 15.29 -2.31 -0.39
C TYR A 161 16.42 -2.67 0.57
N LEU A 162 16.06 -2.88 1.83
CA LEU A 162 16.93 -3.38 2.87
C LEU A 162 16.71 -4.88 3.05
N LYS A 163 17.79 -5.65 3.05
CA LYS A 163 17.79 -7.05 3.47
C LYS A 163 18.33 -7.13 4.90
N ILE A 164 17.51 -7.63 5.81
CA ILE A 164 17.89 -7.90 7.20
C ILE A 164 18.11 -9.41 7.33
N SER A 165 19.34 -9.82 7.58
CA SER A 165 19.75 -11.22 7.57
C SER A 165 20.93 -11.43 8.54
N GLN A 166 20.92 -12.54 9.27
CA GLN A 166 22.12 -13.00 9.98
C GLN A 166 22.70 -14.24 9.30
N PRO A 167 24.00 -14.50 9.43
CA PRO A 167 24.59 -15.73 8.95
C PRO A 167 23.89 -16.96 9.56
N SER A 168 23.64 -17.98 8.74
CA SER A 168 22.99 -19.23 9.14
C SER A 168 23.52 -20.37 8.28
N GLU A 169 23.62 -21.56 8.85
CA GLU A 169 23.88 -22.79 8.11
C GLU A 169 22.65 -23.34 7.40
N ASN A 170 21.46 -22.87 7.81
CA ASN A 170 20.19 -23.28 7.19
C ASN A 170 19.95 -22.51 5.89
N HIS A 171 19.31 -23.17 4.91
CA HIS A 171 18.70 -22.45 3.80
C HIS A 171 17.55 -21.63 4.30
N LYS A 172 17.69 -20.30 4.25
CA LYS A 172 16.72 -19.36 4.81
C LYS A 172 15.58 -19.10 3.82
N LYS A 173 14.40 -18.88 4.37
CA LYS A 173 13.24 -18.40 3.61
C LYS A 173 13.13 -16.87 3.70
N ILE A 174 12.30 -16.29 2.86
CA ILE A 174 12.19 -14.85 2.70
C ILE A 174 10.80 -14.36 3.16
N VAL A 175 10.80 -13.31 3.96
CA VAL A 175 9.65 -12.45 4.22
C VAL A 175 9.87 -11.16 3.45
N TRP A 176 8.94 -10.81 2.56
CA TRP A 176 8.91 -9.55 1.85
C TRP A 176 7.92 -8.59 2.49
N ILE A 177 8.32 -7.33 2.64
CA ILE A 177 7.49 -6.23 3.13
C ILE A 177 7.68 -5.04 2.20
N ASP A 178 6.61 -4.55 1.59
CA ASP A 178 6.65 -3.29 0.85
C ASP A 178 5.66 -2.27 1.39
N CYS A 179 6.01 -1.00 1.19
CA CYS A 179 5.26 0.16 1.62
C CYS A 179 5.16 1.17 0.49
N GLY A 180 4.14 2.02 0.54
CA GLY A 180 4.04 3.17 -0.34
C GLY A 180 3.84 2.86 -1.82
N ILE A 181 3.10 1.79 -2.17
CA ILE A 181 2.64 1.55 -3.53
C ILE A 181 1.68 2.66 -4.00
N HIS A 182 0.87 3.21 -3.08
CA HIS A 182 0.09 4.42 -3.32
C HIS A 182 0.77 5.62 -2.65
N ALA A 183 0.98 6.66 -3.42
CA ALA A 183 1.79 7.81 -3.03
C ALA A 183 1.29 8.59 -1.81
N ARG A 184 -0.04 8.69 -1.65
CA ARG A 184 -0.71 9.47 -0.59
C ARG A 184 -0.74 8.81 0.79
N GLU A 185 -0.39 7.54 0.88
CA GLU A 185 -0.51 6.70 2.07
C GLU A 185 0.77 6.77 2.93
N TRP A 186 1.08 7.96 3.44
CA TRP A 186 2.37 8.26 4.09
C TRP A 186 2.66 7.43 5.35
N ILE A 187 1.62 6.98 6.05
CA ILE A 187 1.79 6.11 7.23
C ILE A 187 2.43 4.75 6.88
N ALA A 188 2.23 4.25 5.65
CA ALA A 188 2.83 2.99 5.23
C ALA A 188 4.37 3.08 5.12
N PRO A 189 4.98 4.04 4.39
CA PRO A 189 6.42 4.30 4.46
C PRO A 189 6.96 4.56 5.87
N ALA A 190 6.23 5.29 6.71
CA ALA A 190 6.62 5.54 8.09
C ALA A 190 6.70 4.22 8.90
N PHE A 191 5.73 3.32 8.71
CA PHE A 191 5.77 2.00 9.34
C PHE A 191 6.95 1.15 8.87
N CYS A 192 7.26 1.11 7.56
CA CYS A 192 8.41 0.36 7.08
C CYS A 192 9.73 0.83 7.73
N GLN A 193 9.90 2.14 7.91
CA GLN A 193 11.07 2.70 8.60
C GLN A 193 11.08 2.33 10.09
N TRP A 194 9.93 2.43 10.76
CA TRP A 194 9.75 2.01 12.15
C TRP A 194 10.06 0.52 12.34
N PHE A 195 9.52 -0.34 11.47
CA PHE A 195 9.75 -1.78 11.51
C PHE A 195 11.24 -2.12 11.44
N VAL A 196 11.96 -1.54 10.48
CA VAL A 196 13.42 -1.75 10.38
C VAL A 196 14.13 -1.29 11.64
N LYS A 197 13.78 -0.11 12.18
CA LYS A 197 14.35 0.41 13.44
C LYS A 197 14.16 -0.58 14.58
N GLU A 198 12.93 -1.06 14.78
CA GLU A 198 12.62 -2.00 15.87
C GLU A 198 13.42 -3.31 15.75
N ILE A 199 13.49 -3.87 14.54
CA ILE A 199 14.26 -5.11 14.32
C ILE A 199 15.73 -4.90 14.63
N VAL A 200 16.36 -3.82 14.13
CA VAL A 200 17.81 -3.61 14.30
C VAL A 200 18.20 -3.19 15.70
N GLN A 201 17.36 -2.43 16.43
CA GLN A 201 17.62 -2.01 17.79
C GLN A 201 17.42 -3.13 18.81
N ASN A 202 16.44 -3.99 18.59
CA ASN A 202 16.08 -5.06 19.52
C ASN A 202 16.77 -6.40 19.20
N TYR A 203 17.48 -6.51 18.06
CA TYR A 203 18.12 -7.76 17.63
C TYR A 203 18.96 -8.43 18.73
N GLN A 204 19.75 -7.67 19.48
CA GLN A 204 20.61 -8.22 20.52
C GLN A 204 19.84 -8.67 21.77
N ASN A 205 18.74 -8.02 22.09
CA ASN A 205 18.03 -8.20 23.34
C ASN A 205 16.76 -9.06 23.23
N ASP A 206 16.15 -9.13 22.04
CA ASP A 206 14.93 -9.93 21.80
C ASP A 206 15.28 -11.29 21.18
N GLN A 207 15.06 -12.36 21.96
CA GLN A 207 15.30 -13.73 21.51
C GLN A 207 14.39 -14.14 20.34
N ARG A 208 13.18 -13.56 20.24
CA ARG A 208 12.23 -13.86 19.16
C ARG A 208 12.78 -13.35 17.81
N ILE A 209 13.30 -12.11 17.78
CA ILE A 209 13.93 -11.53 16.59
C ILE A 209 15.15 -12.36 16.17
N ARG A 210 16.00 -12.75 17.11
CA ARG A 210 17.16 -13.61 16.80
C ARG A 210 16.74 -14.95 16.21
N LYS A 211 15.72 -15.61 16.78
CA LYS A 211 15.21 -16.88 16.29
C LYS A 211 14.63 -16.75 14.86
N ILE A 212 13.89 -15.67 14.61
CA ILE A 212 13.36 -15.37 13.27
C ILE A 212 14.51 -15.21 12.27
N LEU A 213 15.50 -14.38 12.58
CA LEU A 213 16.60 -14.08 11.67
C LEU A 213 17.59 -15.26 11.48
N GLN A 214 17.51 -16.33 12.28
CA GLN A 214 18.21 -17.58 12.02
C GLN A 214 17.64 -18.34 10.81
N ASN A 215 16.33 -18.22 10.58
CA ASN A 215 15.60 -19.01 9.60
C ASN A 215 15.11 -18.17 8.42
N LEU A 216 14.84 -16.89 8.65
CA LEU A 216 14.23 -15.98 7.68
C LEU A 216 15.16 -14.81 7.37
N ASP A 217 15.18 -14.43 6.11
CA ASP A 217 15.66 -13.14 5.64
C ASP A 217 14.47 -12.21 5.51
N ILE A 218 14.54 -11.00 6.05
CA ILE A 218 13.48 -9.99 5.94
C ILE A 218 13.91 -8.94 4.94
N TYR A 219 13.10 -8.75 3.90
CA TYR A 219 13.33 -7.78 2.84
C TYR A 219 12.30 -6.67 2.96
N VAL A 220 12.74 -5.43 3.10
CA VAL A 220 11.87 -4.27 3.29
C VAL A 220 12.11 -3.25 2.19
N LEU A 221 11.08 -2.95 1.40
CA LEU A 221 11.05 -1.87 0.41
C LEU A 221 10.28 -0.68 1.01
N PRO A 222 10.95 0.35 1.52
CA PRO A 222 10.29 1.42 2.28
C PRO A 222 9.33 2.28 1.46
N VAL A 223 9.64 2.49 0.18
CA VAL A 223 8.78 3.23 -0.76
C VAL A 223 8.87 2.55 -2.13
N LEU A 224 7.76 1.98 -2.59
CA LEU A 224 7.67 1.35 -3.91
C LEU A 224 7.46 2.40 -5.00
N ASN A 225 6.48 3.28 -4.82
CA ASN A 225 6.07 4.33 -5.77
C ASN A 225 6.80 5.65 -5.45
N ILE A 226 8.08 5.69 -5.72
CA ILE A 226 8.94 6.83 -5.35
C ILE A 226 8.54 8.11 -6.10
N ASP A 227 8.24 8.00 -7.39
CA ASP A 227 7.88 9.17 -8.21
C ASP A 227 6.56 9.79 -7.75
N GLY A 228 5.56 8.95 -7.51
CA GLY A 228 4.29 9.40 -6.95
C GLY A 228 4.46 9.95 -5.53
N TYR A 229 5.29 9.32 -4.69
CA TYR A 229 5.55 9.77 -3.33
C TYR A 229 6.17 11.18 -3.32
N ILE A 230 7.22 11.42 -4.13
CA ILE A 230 7.80 12.76 -4.29
C ILE A 230 6.75 13.77 -4.78
N TYR A 231 5.91 13.36 -5.75
CA TYR A 231 4.86 14.22 -6.26
C TYR A 231 3.82 14.57 -5.17
N SER A 232 3.51 13.62 -4.28
CA SER A 232 2.61 13.84 -3.14
C SER A 232 3.18 14.81 -2.09
N TRP A 233 4.50 14.95 -2.02
CA TRP A 233 5.19 15.94 -1.17
C TRP A 233 5.26 17.32 -1.79
N THR A 234 5.46 17.37 -3.11
CA THR A 234 5.87 18.62 -3.77
C THR A 234 4.75 19.29 -4.57
N LYS A 235 3.71 18.53 -4.95
CA LYS A 235 2.66 19.01 -5.87
C LYS A 235 1.25 18.70 -5.42
N GLU A 236 0.93 17.44 -5.13
CA GLU A 236 -0.42 17.02 -4.83
C GLU A 236 -0.47 15.97 -3.71
N ARG A 237 -0.72 16.42 -2.47
CA ARG A 237 -0.72 15.57 -1.27
C ARG A 237 -1.55 14.28 -1.40
N LEU A 238 -2.67 14.35 -2.12
CA LEU A 238 -3.58 13.22 -2.30
C LEU A 238 -3.33 12.42 -3.59
N TRP A 239 -2.18 12.63 -4.24
CA TRP A 239 -1.78 11.84 -5.40
C TRP A 239 -1.62 10.36 -5.04
N ARG A 240 -2.19 9.46 -5.85
CA ARG A 240 -2.19 8.02 -5.62
C ARG A 240 -1.23 7.24 -6.52
N LYS A 241 -1.28 7.54 -7.82
CA LYS A 241 -0.65 6.77 -8.91
C LYS A 241 0.87 6.99 -8.98
N ASN A 242 1.59 6.25 -9.85
CA ASN A 242 2.95 6.60 -10.23
C ASN A 242 2.97 7.87 -11.13
N ARG A 243 4.05 8.12 -11.87
CA ARG A 243 4.18 9.33 -12.70
C ARG A 243 4.42 9.06 -14.19
N SER A 244 4.16 7.83 -14.68
CA SER A 244 4.28 7.52 -16.11
C SER A 244 3.31 8.36 -16.95
N GLN A 245 3.74 8.73 -18.17
CA GLN A 245 2.98 9.59 -19.08
C GLN A 245 2.13 8.76 -20.05
N TYR A 246 0.90 9.20 -20.24
CA TYR A 246 -0.06 8.62 -21.18
C TYR A 246 -0.72 9.70 -22.04
N GLY A 247 -1.40 9.30 -23.13
CA GLY A 247 -2.17 10.20 -23.96
C GLY A 247 -1.35 11.37 -24.51
N ASN A 248 -0.13 11.14 -24.98
CA ASN A 248 0.81 12.19 -25.45
C ASN A 248 1.09 13.27 -24.36
N GLY A 249 1.15 12.89 -23.11
CA GLY A 249 1.39 13.79 -21.98
C GLY A 249 0.15 14.51 -21.45
N THR A 250 -1.05 14.08 -21.84
CA THR A 250 -2.30 14.69 -21.36
C THR A 250 -2.77 14.09 -20.04
N CYS A 251 -2.35 12.87 -19.69
CA CYS A 251 -2.60 12.28 -18.37
C CYS A 251 -1.41 11.50 -17.83
N TYR A 252 -1.39 11.34 -16.50
CA TYR A 252 -0.27 10.80 -15.76
C TYR A 252 -0.68 9.71 -14.80
N GLY A 253 0.20 8.72 -14.70
CA GLY A 253 0.22 7.72 -13.67
C GLY A 253 -0.72 6.54 -13.90
N VAL A 254 -0.27 5.40 -13.38
CA VAL A 254 -1.00 4.13 -13.26
C VAL A 254 -1.17 3.84 -11.79
N ASP A 255 -2.31 3.28 -11.41
CA ASP A 255 -2.46 2.63 -10.11
C ASP A 255 -1.65 1.33 -10.11
N LEU A 256 -0.48 1.37 -9.46
CA LEU A 256 0.43 0.23 -9.45
C LEU A 256 -0.23 -1.02 -8.85
N ASN A 257 -1.18 -0.84 -7.90
CA ASN A 257 -1.95 -1.95 -7.31
C ASN A 257 -3.20 -2.32 -8.15
N ARG A 258 -3.18 -2.00 -9.46
CA ARG A 258 -4.08 -2.49 -10.51
C ARG A 258 -3.30 -3.01 -11.71
N ASN A 259 -1.96 -2.99 -11.65
CA ASN A 259 -1.09 -3.28 -12.79
C ASN A 259 -0.48 -4.69 -12.77
N PHE A 260 -0.68 -5.48 -11.70
CA PHE A 260 -0.22 -6.87 -11.66
C PHE A 260 -1.06 -7.78 -12.57
N ASN A 261 -0.42 -8.84 -13.10
CA ASN A 261 -1.04 -9.77 -14.05
C ASN A 261 -1.89 -10.83 -13.32
N VAL A 262 -2.98 -10.39 -12.69
CA VAL A 262 -3.98 -11.25 -12.05
C VAL A 262 -5.37 -10.65 -12.29
N SER A 263 -6.24 -11.35 -13.03
CA SER A 263 -7.56 -10.82 -13.45
C SER A 263 -7.48 -9.36 -13.93
N TRP A 264 -6.40 -9.00 -14.60
CA TRP A 264 -6.02 -7.60 -14.87
C TRP A 264 -7.13 -6.81 -15.53
N CYS A 265 -7.37 -5.61 -15.00
CA CYS A 265 -8.29 -4.60 -15.52
C CYS A 265 -9.76 -5.04 -15.62
N THR A 266 -10.23 -5.90 -14.72
CA THR A 266 -11.63 -6.40 -14.71
C THR A 266 -12.50 -5.72 -13.65
N HIS A 267 -12.07 -5.70 -12.37
CA HIS A 267 -12.84 -5.19 -11.24
C HIS A 267 -12.18 -3.96 -10.63
N ARG A 268 -12.96 -2.89 -10.36
CA ARG A 268 -12.50 -1.62 -9.76
C ARG A 268 -11.19 -1.11 -10.37
N SER A 269 -11.07 -1.28 -11.66
CA SER A 269 -9.98 -0.84 -12.50
C SER A 269 -10.54 -0.07 -13.70
N SER A 270 -9.77 0.84 -14.25
CA SER A 270 -10.19 1.68 -15.37
C SER A 270 -9.16 1.63 -16.49
N THR A 271 -9.61 1.63 -17.72
CA THR A 271 -8.78 1.85 -18.93
C THR A 271 -8.60 3.32 -19.25
N ASN A 272 -9.28 4.23 -18.53
CA ASN A 272 -9.12 5.66 -18.68
C ASN A 272 -7.93 6.15 -17.82
N CYS A 273 -6.91 6.72 -18.46
CA CYS A 273 -5.69 7.19 -17.79
C CYS A 273 -5.91 8.35 -16.80
N SER A 274 -7.05 9.05 -16.87
CA SER A 274 -7.41 10.08 -15.89
C SER A 274 -7.96 9.52 -14.59
N SER A 275 -8.34 8.23 -14.56
CA SER A 275 -8.86 7.58 -13.36
C SER A 275 -7.74 7.31 -12.34
N ASN A 276 -8.08 7.43 -11.05
CA ASN A 276 -7.20 7.01 -9.96
C ASN A 276 -6.99 5.49 -9.87
N SER A 277 -7.83 4.70 -10.56
CA SER A 277 -7.70 3.24 -10.69
C SER A 277 -7.26 2.80 -12.08
N PHE A 278 -6.57 3.65 -12.85
CA PHE A 278 -6.07 3.30 -14.17
C PHE A 278 -5.08 2.12 -14.08
N CYS A 279 -5.38 1.03 -14.78
CA CYS A 279 -4.65 -0.24 -14.71
C CYS A 279 -3.39 -0.29 -15.59
N GLY A 280 -3.08 0.79 -16.33
CA GLY A 280 -1.98 0.83 -17.28
C GLY A 280 -2.40 0.39 -18.69
N SER A 281 -1.44 0.40 -19.62
CA SER A 281 -1.64 0.00 -21.02
C SER A 281 -1.68 -1.52 -21.22
N SER A 282 -1.08 -2.25 -20.31
CA SER A 282 -1.05 -3.73 -20.25
C SER A 282 -0.71 -4.18 -18.83
N PRO A 283 -0.94 -5.45 -18.48
CA PRO A 283 -0.41 -5.98 -17.22
C PRO A 283 1.10 -5.79 -17.16
N VAL A 284 1.61 -5.39 -15.99
CA VAL A 284 3.04 -5.15 -15.74
C VAL A 284 3.67 -4.11 -16.69
N SER A 285 2.86 -3.13 -17.14
CA SER A 285 3.37 -2.04 -18.00
C SER A 285 4.36 -1.13 -17.27
N GLU A 286 4.20 -0.97 -15.97
CA GLU A 286 4.98 -0.02 -15.18
C GLU A 286 6.32 -0.60 -14.72
N PRO A 287 7.41 0.19 -14.82
CA PRO A 287 8.73 -0.28 -14.40
C PRO A 287 8.78 -0.66 -12.90
N GLU A 288 8.03 0.05 -12.05
CA GLU A 288 7.94 -0.24 -10.63
C GLU A 288 7.28 -1.60 -10.37
N THR A 289 6.17 -1.90 -11.06
CA THR A 289 5.50 -3.20 -10.99
C THR A 289 6.40 -4.30 -11.53
N ARG A 290 7.06 -4.05 -12.66
CA ARG A 290 7.97 -5.02 -13.30
C ARG A 290 9.13 -5.38 -12.39
N ALA A 291 9.74 -4.41 -11.71
CA ALA A 291 10.83 -4.66 -10.79
C ALA A 291 10.43 -5.60 -9.63
N VAL A 292 9.22 -5.41 -9.09
CA VAL A 292 8.67 -6.31 -8.04
C VAL A 292 8.39 -7.69 -8.62
N VAL A 293 7.77 -7.77 -9.81
CA VAL A 293 7.42 -9.04 -10.48
C VAL A 293 8.68 -9.87 -10.74
N GLU A 294 9.68 -9.29 -11.38
CA GLU A 294 10.96 -9.98 -11.70
C GLU A 294 11.67 -10.47 -10.43
N PHE A 295 11.67 -9.64 -9.38
CA PHE A 295 12.26 -10.02 -8.10
C PHE A 295 11.52 -11.20 -7.46
N VAL A 296 10.22 -11.12 -7.33
CA VAL A 296 9.40 -12.15 -6.68
C VAL A 296 9.44 -13.45 -7.47
N GLU A 297 9.28 -13.42 -8.79
CA GLU A 297 9.33 -14.62 -9.64
C GLU A 297 10.69 -15.32 -9.56
N SER A 298 11.79 -14.55 -9.53
CA SER A 298 13.14 -15.12 -9.41
C SER A 298 13.39 -15.82 -8.06
N ARG A 299 12.60 -15.54 -7.03
CA ARG A 299 12.75 -16.03 -5.66
C ARG A 299 11.51 -16.70 -5.08
N LYS A 300 10.49 -16.97 -5.89
CA LYS A 300 9.19 -17.50 -5.44
C LYS A 300 9.29 -18.77 -4.61
N ALA A 301 10.31 -19.62 -4.84
CA ALA A 301 10.54 -20.83 -4.08
C ALA A 301 10.99 -20.56 -2.63
N ASP A 302 11.56 -19.39 -2.36
CA ASP A 302 12.07 -19.00 -1.06
C ASP A 302 11.18 -18.01 -0.34
N ILE A 303 10.38 -17.21 -1.06
CA ILE A 303 9.43 -16.27 -0.44
C ILE A 303 8.27 -17.06 0.16
N VAL A 304 8.11 -16.97 1.46
CA VAL A 304 7.04 -17.67 2.22
C VAL A 304 6.01 -16.71 2.79
N CYS A 305 6.32 -15.41 2.83
CA CYS A 305 5.40 -14.38 3.32
C CYS A 305 5.59 -13.10 2.52
N PHE A 306 4.47 -12.47 2.15
CA PHE A 306 4.42 -11.20 1.42
C PHE A 306 3.45 -10.26 2.12
N LEU A 307 3.95 -9.12 2.58
CA LEU A 307 3.18 -8.11 3.29
C LEU A 307 3.26 -6.79 2.52
N THR A 308 2.12 -6.21 2.18
CA THR A 308 2.04 -4.90 1.56
C THR A 308 1.25 -3.94 2.44
N MET A 309 1.86 -2.77 2.74
CA MET A 309 1.32 -1.81 3.68
C MET A 309 0.63 -0.67 2.96
N HIS A 310 -0.62 -0.45 3.33
CA HIS A 310 -1.53 0.55 2.81
C HIS A 310 -2.14 1.39 3.92
N SER A 311 -2.87 2.40 3.56
CA SER A 311 -3.87 3.05 4.40
C SER A 311 -5.02 3.56 3.52
N TYR A 312 -6.21 3.69 4.09
CA TYR A 312 -6.62 3.53 5.49
C TYR A 312 -7.81 2.58 5.59
N SER A 313 -8.16 2.09 6.73
CA SER A 313 -9.45 1.46 7.08
C SER A 313 -9.34 0.50 8.27
N GLN A 314 -8.14 0.31 8.83
CA GLN A 314 -7.89 -0.63 9.94
C GLN A 314 -8.34 -2.06 9.58
N LEU A 315 -7.75 -2.62 8.51
CA LEU A 315 -8.05 -3.96 8.00
C LEU A 315 -6.77 -4.78 7.84
N ILE A 316 -6.91 -6.11 7.97
CA ILE A 316 -5.92 -7.09 7.53
C ILE A 316 -6.61 -7.96 6.48
N LEU A 317 -6.23 -7.76 5.23
CA LEU A 317 -6.88 -8.35 4.08
C LEU A 317 -6.13 -9.60 3.61
N THR A 318 -6.89 -10.64 3.30
CA THR A 318 -6.42 -11.89 2.71
C THR A 318 -6.90 -12.02 1.26
N ALA A 319 -6.31 -12.91 0.46
CA ALA A 319 -6.83 -13.22 -0.87
C ALA A 319 -8.27 -13.78 -0.78
N TYR A 320 -9.17 -13.48 -1.73
CA TYR A 320 -8.92 -12.75 -2.97
C TYR A 320 -9.60 -11.37 -2.97
N GLY A 321 -9.02 -10.42 -3.73
CA GLY A 321 -9.67 -9.17 -4.10
C GLY A 321 -10.48 -9.30 -5.40
N TYR A 322 -9.97 -10.03 -6.39
CA TYR A 322 -10.64 -10.17 -7.70
C TYR A 322 -11.82 -11.16 -7.71
N SER A 323 -12.07 -11.87 -6.62
CA SER A 323 -13.12 -12.90 -6.53
C SER A 323 -13.71 -12.97 -5.13
N THR A 324 -15.01 -13.21 -5.05
CA THR A 324 -15.71 -13.52 -3.79
C THR A 324 -15.49 -14.98 -3.33
N GLY A 325 -14.83 -15.81 -4.15
CA GLY A 325 -14.41 -17.17 -3.80
C GLY A 325 -13.38 -17.19 -2.67
N LEU A 326 -13.29 -18.30 -1.98
CA LEU A 326 -12.29 -18.50 -0.93
C LEU A 326 -10.96 -18.98 -1.54
N SER A 327 -9.86 -18.48 -1.00
CA SER A 327 -8.53 -18.93 -1.40
C SER A 327 -8.26 -20.40 -0.98
N ARG A 328 -7.30 -21.07 -1.64
CA ARG A 328 -6.97 -22.48 -1.40
C ARG A 328 -6.65 -22.82 0.06
N ASN A 329 -6.08 -21.86 0.81
CA ASN A 329 -5.67 -22.02 2.20
C ASN A 329 -6.43 -21.06 3.14
N TYR A 330 -7.66 -20.67 2.77
CA TYR A 330 -8.45 -19.64 3.45
C TYR A 330 -8.48 -19.79 4.98
N ASN A 331 -8.80 -20.98 5.48
CA ASN A 331 -8.95 -21.19 6.93
C ASN A 331 -7.65 -20.86 7.70
N GLU A 332 -6.51 -21.15 7.12
CA GLU A 332 -5.22 -20.90 7.75
C GLU A 332 -4.85 -19.41 7.70
N ILE A 333 -4.90 -18.78 6.51
CA ILE A 333 -4.53 -17.37 6.38
C ILE A 333 -5.49 -16.45 7.14
N PHE A 334 -6.79 -16.79 7.16
CA PHE A 334 -7.77 -16.05 7.94
C PHE A 334 -7.48 -16.14 9.44
N LYS A 335 -7.22 -17.35 9.96
CA LYS A 335 -6.80 -17.54 11.35
C LYS A 335 -5.56 -16.70 11.71
N VAL A 336 -4.55 -16.68 10.83
CA VAL A 336 -3.32 -15.90 11.06
C VAL A 336 -3.62 -14.40 11.05
N ALA A 337 -4.47 -13.94 10.15
CA ALA A 337 -4.91 -12.53 10.11
C ALA A 337 -5.68 -12.12 11.39
N GLU A 338 -6.56 -12.99 11.91
CA GLU A 338 -7.26 -12.75 13.18
C GLU A 338 -6.29 -12.71 14.38
N MET A 339 -5.29 -13.61 14.40
CA MET A 339 -4.25 -13.57 15.43
C MET A 339 -3.47 -12.25 15.40
N ALA A 340 -3.11 -11.77 14.20
CA ALA A 340 -2.45 -10.49 14.02
C ALA A 340 -3.34 -9.32 14.47
N ALA A 341 -4.60 -9.27 14.06
CA ALA A 341 -5.56 -8.25 14.48
C ALA A 341 -5.72 -8.22 16.01
N SER A 342 -5.82 -9.40 16.64
CA SER A 342 -5.90 -9.52 18.11
C SER A 342 -4.62 -9.06 18.82
N ALA A 343 -3.45 -9.27 18.20
CA ALA A 343 -2.19 -8.78 18.74
C ALA A 343 -2.10 -7.25 18.66
N MET A 344 -2.56 -6.66 17.55
CA MET A 344 -2.63 -5.21 17.37
C MET A 344 -3.57 -4.54 18.39
N GLU A 345 -4.77 -5.09 18.57
CA GLU A 345 -5.76 -4.56 19.53
C GLU A 345 -5.22 -4.49 20.97
N LYS A 346 -4.37 -5.45 21.37
CA LYS A 346 -3.78 -5.47 22.72
C LYS A 346 -2.84 -4.31 23.01
N ILE A 347 -2.31 -3.63 21.99
CA ILE A 347 -1.32 -2.56 22.17
C ILE A 347 -2.03 -1.25 22.56
N HIS A 348 -2.98 -0.79 21.74
CA HIS A 348 -3.65 0.49 21.94
C HIS A 348 -5.18 0.39 21.91
N GLY A 349 -5.74 -0.80 21.88
CA GLY A 349 -7.19 -1.01 21.80
C GLY A 349 -7.79 -0.73 20.42
N THR A 350 -6.97 -0.46 19.40
CA THR A 350 -7.41 -0.20 18.03
C THR A 350 -7.86 -1.49 17.38
N LYS A 351 -9.11 -1.51 16.92
CA LYS A 351 -9.70 -2.69 16.28
C LYS A 351 -9.40 -2.73 14.79
N TYR A 352 -8.76 -3.81 14.37
CA TYR A 352 -8.59 -4.18 12.97
C TYR A 352 -9.50 -5.35 12.64
N ARG A 353 -10.17 -5.29 11.49
CA ARG A 353 -10.97 -6.42 11.00
C ARG A 353 -10.12 -7.24 10.03
N ALA A 354 -10.20 -8.58 10.13
CA ALA A 354 -9.49 -9.49 9.25
C ALA A 354 -10.47 -10.18 8.28
N GLY A 355 -10.03 -10.46 7.05
CA GLY A 355 -10.83 -11.25 6.11
C GLY A 355 -10.47 -11.02 4.64
N PRO A 356 -11.18 -11.70 3.70
CA PRO A 356 -10.95 -11.55 2.27
C PRO A 356 -11.16 -10.12 1.80
N PHE A 357 -10.24 -9.65 0.96
CA PHE A 357 -10.23 -8.29 0.40
C PHE A 357 -11.59 -7.95 -0.23
N SER A 358 -12.09 -8.83 -1.12
CA SER A 358 -13.37 -8.62 -1.82
C SER A 358 -14.59 -8.52 -0.90
N LYS A 359 -14.51 -9.08 0.33
CA LYS A 359 -15.63 -9.07 1.30
C LYS A 359 -15.55 -7.89 2.25
N LEU A 360 -14.36 -7.43 2.61
CA LEU A 360 -14.16 -6.34 3.56
C LEU A 360 -14.08 -4.96 2.91
N LEU A 361 -13.60 -4.91 1.68
CA LEU A 361 -13.54 -3.68 0.88
C LEU A 361 -14.47 -3.76 -0.34
N TYR A 362 -13.96 -4.31 -1.44
CA TYR A 362 -14.64 -4.40 -2.74
C TYR A 362 -13.91 -5.39 -3.63
N GLU A 363 -14.54 -5.83 -4.70
CA GLU A 363 -13.81 -6.59 -5.72
C GLU A 363 -12.82 -5.68 -6.45
N ALA A 364 -11.55 -6.10 -6.49
CA ALA A 364 -10.47 -5.38 -7.16
C ALA A 364 -9.53 -6.35 -7.86
N SER A 365 -9.12 -6.01 -9.06
CA SER A 365 -8.22 -6.83 -9.87
C SER A 365 -6.83 -6.20 -10.02
N GLY A 366 -5.85 -7.00 -10.42
CA GLY A 366 -4.48 -6.53 -10.65
C GLY A 366 -3.73 -6.11 -9.39
N THR A 367 -4.09 -6.65 -8.22
CA THR A 367 -3.44 -6.36 -6.95
C THR A 367 -2.19 -7.20 -6.74
N SER A 368 -1.18 -6.65 -6.05
CA SER A 368 0.07 -7.37 -5.73
C SER A 368 -0.21 -8.60 -4.86
N GLN A 369 -1.10 -8.48 -3.87
CA GLN A 369 -1.46 -9.55 -2.94
C GLN A 369 -2.02 -10.77 -3.65
N ASP A 370 -3.00 -10.58 -4.54
CA ASP A 370 -3.64 -11.69 -5.26
C ASP A 370 -2.68 -12.35 -6.23
N TRP A 371 -1.90 -11.53 -6.97
CA TRP A 371 -0.89 -12.03 -7.89
C TRP A 371 0.15 -12.92 -7.17
N VAL A 372 0.67 -12.46 -6.03
CA VAL A 372 1.62 -13.23 -5.20
C VAL A 372 0.98 -14.53 -4.69
N HIS A 373 -0.29 -14.47 -4.26
CA HIS A 373 -1.01 -15.66 -3.80
C HIS A 373 -1.19 -16.70 -4.91
N ASP A 374 -1.52 -16.25 -6.13
CA ASP A 374 -1.66 -17.13 -7.30
C ASP A 374 -0.33 -17.72 -7.76
N LEU A 375 0.81 -17.06 -7.49
CA LEU A 375 2.14 -17.64 -7.69
C LEU A 375 2.49 -18.79 -6.74
N GLY A 376 1.67 -19.03 -5.71
CA GLY A 376 1.86 -20.09 -4.71
C GLY A 376 2.47 -19.65 -3.39
N ILE A 377 2.61 -18.33 -3.14
CA ILE A 377 3.04 -17.79 -1.85
C ILE A 377 1.83 -17.70 -0.92
N ASP A 378 1.72 -18.66 0.00
CA ASP A 378 0.53 -18.88 0.81
C ASP A 378 0.19 -17.75 1.77
N PHE A 379 1.20 -17.08 2.35
CA PHE A 379 1.00 -16.03 3.34
C PHE A 379 1.17 -14.66 2.69
N SER A 380 0.14 -14.18 2.00
CA SER A 380 0.08 -12.85 1.42
C SER A 380 -1.00 -12.03 2.10
N PHE A 381 -0.64 -10.84 2.61
CA PHE A 381 -1.56 -9.97 3.35
C PHE A 381 -1.41 -8.52 2.91
N THR A 382 -2.54 -7.81 2.83
CA THR A 382 -2.58 -6.35 2.74
C THR A 382 -3.02 -5.78 4.08
N PHE A 383 -2.24 -4.84 4.61
CA PHE A 383 -2.61 -4.07 5.79
C PHE A 383 -3.15 -2.72 5.36
N GLU A 384 -4.37 -2.40 5.74
CA GLU A 384 -4.91 -1.05 5.70
C GLU A 384 -4.77 -0.46 7.11
N LEU A 385 -3.79 0.41 7.28
CA LEU A 385 -3.42 0.98 8.57
C LEU A 385 -4.47 2.00 9.08
N ARG A 386 -4.18 2.73 10.20
CA ARG A 386 -5.06 3.80 10.69
C ARG A 386 -5.32 4.84 9.60
N ASP A 387 -6.47 5.50 9.64
CA ASP A 387 -7.50 5.38 10.65
C ASP A 387 -8.79 4.74 10.08
N ASN A 388 -9.90 4.90 10.77
CA ASN A 388 -11.22 4.45 10.30
C ASN A 388 -11.97 5.49 9.47
N GLY A 389 -11.27 6.48 8.91
CA GLY A 389 -11.82 7.50 8.01
C GLY A 389 -11.98 8.89 8.61
N SER A 390 -11.50 9.15 9.83
CA SER A 390 -11.52 10.50 10.43
C SER A 390 -10.49 11.43 9.80
N HIS A 391 -9.25 10.97 9.64
CA HIS A 391 -8.15 11.71 8.99
C HIS A 391 -7.81 11.18 7.60
N LYS A 392 -8.23 9.93 7.26
CA LYS A 392 -8.01 9.31 5.96
C LYS A 392 -6.50 9.24 5.63
N PHE A 393 -6.10 9.79 4.46
CA PHE A 393 -4.69 9.79 4.03
C PHE A 393 -3.83 10.85 4.72
N THR A 394 -4.42 11.76 5.52
CA THR A 394 -3.72 12.83 6.22
C THR A 394 -3.65 12.55 7.73
N LEU A 395 -3.28 11.31 8.07
CA LEU A 395 -3.13 10.90 9.47
C LEU A 395 -2.10 11.80 10.18
N PRO A 396 -2.46 12.43 11.33
CA PRO A 396 -1.54 13.32 12.05
C PRO A 396 -0.29 12.59 12.56
N GLU A 397 0.81 13.30 12.71
CA GLU A 397 2.10 12.72 13.13
C GLU A 397 2.09 12.12 14.52
N ASP A 398 1.27 12.63 15.44
CA ASP A 398 1.07 12.03 16.77
C ASP A 398 0.42 10.63 16.72
N GLN A 399 -0.17 10.25 15.58
CA GLN A 399 -0.69 8.91 15.32
C GLN A 399 0.35 7.95 14.71
N ILE A 400 1.52 8.42 14.27
CA ILE A 400 2.54 7.56 13.66
C ILE A 400 3.00 6.49 14.65
N GLN A 401 3.47 6.91 15.82
CA GLN A 401 4.00 5.98 16.81
C GLN A 401 2.97 4.92 17.23
N PRO A 402 1.75 5.27 17.70
CA PRO A 402 0.79 4.23 18.10
C PRO A 402 0.37 3.33 16.94
N THR A 403 0.28 3.85 15.70
CA THR A 403 0.02 3.01 14.51
C THR A 403 1.16 2.01 14.28
N CYS A 404 2.40 2.48 14.35
CA CYS A 404 3.57 1.63 14.11
C CYS A 404 3.74 0.56 15.20
N GLU A 405 3.50 0.89 16.48
CA GLU A 405 3.60 -0.05 17.59
C GLU A 405 2.59 -1.20 17.46
N GLU A 406 1.32 -0.88 17.20
CA GLU A 406 0.30 -1.92 17.01
C GLU A 406 0.55 -2.74 15.74
N THR A 407 0.93 -2.09 14.64
CA THR A 407 1.22 -2.79 13.38
C THR A 407 2.42 -3.72 13.52
N MET A 408 3.46 -3.30 14.27
CA MET A 408 4.61 -4.15 14.60
C MET A 408 4.18 -5.43 15.31
N ALA A 409 3.26 -5.35 16.28
CA ALA A 409 2.73 -6.53 16.96
C ALA A 409 2.02 -7.50 16.01
N GLY A 410 1.21 -6.97 15.09
CA GLY A 410 0.51 -7.78 14.08
C GLY A 410 1.46 -8.45 13.10
N VAL A 411 2.39 -7.67 12.52
CA VAL A 411 3.38 -8.17 11.56
C VAL A 411 4.28 -9.23 12.20
N MET A 412 4.78 -9.00 13.43
CA MET A 412 5.58 -9.99 14.13
C MET A 412 4.80 -11.28 14.41
N THR A 413 3.52 -11.21 14.74
CA THR A 413 2.65 -12.39 14.91
C THR A 413 2.59 -13.23 13.65
N ILE A 414 2.45 -12.61 12.48
CA ILE A 414 2.47 -13.32 11.18
C ILE A 414 3.85 -13.95 10.94
N ILE A 415 4.93 -13.19 11.10
CA ILE A 415 6.29 -13.67 10.85
C ILE A 415 6.65 -14.83 11.80
N GLU A 416 6.27 -14.77 13.07
CA GLU A 416 6.45 -15.85 14.04
C GLU A 416 5.71 -17.12 13.63
N TYR A 417 4.43 -16.98 13.20
CA TYR A 417 3.64 -18.11 12.71
C TYR A 417 4.30 -18.77 11.49
N VAL A 418 4.70 -17.96 10.51
CA VAL A 418 5.40 -18.43 9.30
C VAL A 418 6.72 -19.12 9.66
N ASN A 419 7.50 -18.53 10.56
CA ASN A 419 8.75 -19.13 11.04
C ASN A 419 8.51 -20.49 11.69
N GLU A 420 7.49 -20.63 12.53
CA GLU A 420 7.17 -21.91 13.17
C GLU A 420 6.64 -22.95 12.18
N LYS A 421 5.89 -22.52 11.17
CA LYS A 421 5.36 -23.42 10.15
C LYS A 421 6.47 -24.01 9.26
N TYR A 422 7.42 -23.20 8.83
CA TYR A 422 8.49 -23.65 7.93
C TYR A 422 9.72 -24.20 8.67
N PHE A 423 9.90 -23.83 9.94
CA PHE A 423 11.01 -24.26 10.78
C PHE A 423 10.52 -24.74 12.17
N PRO A 424 9.76 -25.84 12.24
CA PRO A 424 9.21 -26.34 13.49
C PRO A 424 10.33 -26.78 14.44
N ASN A 425 10.20 -26.46 15.72
CA ASN A 425 11.16 -26.87 16.73
C ASN A 425 11.23 -28.42 16.80
N LYS A 426 12.42 -28.99 16.73
CA LYS A 426 12.64 -30.45 16.84
C LYS A 426 12.00 -31.09 18.09
N ALA A 427 11.82 -30.33 19.16
CA ALA A 427 11.18 -30.80 20.38
C ALA A 427 9.67 -31.11 20.20
N SER A 428 8.95 -30.35 19.36
CA SER A 428 7.52 -30.60 19.12
C SER A 428 7.27 -31.84 18.24
N THR A 429 8.19 -32.12 17.31
CA THR A 429 8.14 -33.34 16.47
C THR A 429 8.44 -34.59 17.25
N THR A 430 9.32 -34.53 18.25
CA THR A 430 9.65 -35.67 19.10
C THR A 430 8.48 -36.06 20.03
N VAL A 431 7.78 -35.07 20.57
CA VAL A 431 6.58 -35.32 21.40
C VAL A 431 5.45 -35.91 20.56
N PHE A 432 5.21 -35.38 19.35
CA PHE A 432 4.17 -35.87 18.46
C PHE A 432 4.45 -37.32 18.00
N ASN A 433 5.69 -37.63 17.63
CA ASN A 433 6.11 -38.99 17.27
C ASN A 433 6.06 -39.94 18.48
N CYS A 434 6.34 -39.46 19.69
CA CYS A 434 6.21 -40.27 20.91
C CYS A 434 4.74 -40.62 21.20
N TRP A 435 3.81 -39.69 21.04
CA TRP A 435 2.37 -39.94 21.19
C TRP A 435 1.82 -40.90 20.11
N ILE A 436 2.24 -40.78 18.86
CA ILE A 436 1.86 -41.72 17.79
C ILE A 436 2.39 -43.11 18.09
N ASN A 437 3.65 -43.25 18.51
CA ASN A 437 4.22 -44.54 18.88
C ASN A 437 3.52 -45.16 20.09
N ILE A 438 3.11 -44.37 21.08
CA ILE A 438 2.34 -44.86 22.25
C ILE A 438 0.94 -45.31 21.82
N LEU A 439 0.26 -44.59 20.89
CA LEU A 439 -1.02 -44.96 20.36
C LEU A 439 -0.94 -46.26 19.53
N ILE A 440 0.06 -46.41 18.69
CA ILE A 440 0.29 -47.63 17.90
C ILE A 440 0.61 -48.80 18.81
N PHE A 441 1.44 -48.61 19.85
CA PHE A 441 1.78 -49.66 20.81
C PHE A 441 0.54 -50.12 21.62
N ASN A 442 -0.31 -49.20 22.06
CA ASN A 442 -1.55 -49.51 22.75
C ASN A 442 -2.58 -50.23 21.87
N THR A 443 -2.69 -49.92 20.57
CA THR A 443 -3.54 -50.64 19.64
C THR A 443 -3.03 -52.05 19.37
N PHE A 444 -1.72 -52.27 19.26
CA PHE A 444 -1.15 -53.61 19.12
C PHE A 444 -1.35 -54.46 20.38
N MET A 445 -1.25 -53.92 21.56
CA MET A 445 -1.51 -54.63 22.85
C MET A 445 -2.97 -55.04 23.01
N GLN A 446 -3.92 -54.20 22.57
CA GLN A 446 -5.35 -54.53 22.62
C GLN A 446 -5.76 -55.64 21.62
N VAL A 447 -5.11 -55.73 20.46
CA VAL A 447 -5.33 -56.76 19.47
C VAL A 447 -4.73 -58.10 19.91
N SER A 448 -3.62 -58.11 20.65
CA SER A 448 -3.00 -59.32 21.18
C SER A 448 -3.76 -59.98 22.33
N VAL A 449 -4.61 -59.24 23.05
CA VAL A 449 -5.44 -59.77 24.17
C VAL A 449 -6.74 -60.41 23.66
N LEU A 450 -7.10 -60.23 22.38
CA LEU A 450 -8.31 -60.84 21.77
C LEU A 450 -8.03 -62.18 21.06
N PHE A 451 -6.80 -62.70 21.08
CA PHE A 451 -6.37 -63.94 20.45
C PHE A 451 -5.77 -64.97 21.44
N PHE A 452 -6.07 -64.85 22.72
CA PHE A 452 -5.75 -65.88 23.73
C PHE A 452 -7.00 -66.23 24.52
#